data_949a01166e8baa23ba6e1e8b85829cff
#
_entry.id   949a01166e8baa23ba6e1e8b85829cff
#
_cell.length_a   1.000
_cell.length_b   1.000
_cell.length_c   1.000
_cell.angle_alpha   90.00
_cell.angle_beta   90.00
_cell.angle_gamma   90.00
#
_symmetry.space_group_name_H-M   'P 1'
#
loop_
_entity.id
_entity.type
_entity.pdbx_description
1 polymer ?
#
loop_
_entity_poly.entity_id
_entity_poly.type
_entity_poly.pdbx_seq_one_letter_code
_entity_poly.pdbx_strand_id
1 'polypeptide(L)'
;SQISRVEILKGNQSSVYGSGAIGGTINITTKKGEPGFQKNIQYNTASHGTHNLSLSLSGADENDNYYVGLERFQTDGMSAMTHNDEKDRYRNNSLVANYGHQFSDKIEFQSNIRIAETYNQYDAEDNTPAGKTHSEEVDAIQSSSSIALIYKPQPKFTNKFTLANTYIKRNYGPGDGASYNTVKDKYWGDRYSLMYSGNYNFNLDNSVVFGLEREDEQMNYNKDLTGDKIRDAYVTSSYFDFQSRVTKNIYATLGSRFDEHSLSGNEDSHRATLAYLFDDKSTKLKSSYGTGFRFPSLYETYYVNGVHKSIYAENSESFDFGIEKSFLDLGLSIDASYFNVKYHDTLEGWKRDGAWKTWNFPGVVKSQGLELVSKWKKSDTLNFGLNYTYTSTYDGAEQDDPNKNESYHNAQMVRVPRNIVNLATNMKIPGYKNLDLTLNTKWSDEARDYGNGNRTWRDESLDDYLVNDLSIKYNLWNTYNLFFDINNILDEKYETVRDYSQMD
;
A
#
# COMPACT_ATOMS: atom_id res chain seq x y z
N SER A 1 2.64 -3.85 17.59
CA SER A 1 3.00 -3.76 16.16
C SER A 1 4.39 -4.31 15.90
N GLN A 2 4.55 -5.07 14.81
CA GLN A 2 5.82 -5.65 14.34
C GLN A 2 6.55 -4.69 13.38
N ILE A 3 5.93 -3.56 13.05
CA ILE A 3 6.42 -2.56 12.09
C ILE A 3 7.27 -1.51 12.82
N SER A 4 8.41 -1.18 12.23
CA SER A 4 9.32 -0.11 12.68
C SER A 4 9.06 1.19 11.93
N ARG A 5 8.86 1.11 10.58
CA ARG A 5 8.70 2.28 9.72
C ARG A 5 7.83 1.95 8.51
N VAL A 6 7.02 2.92 8.12
CA VAL A 6 6.29 2.94 6.84
C VAL A 6 6.72 4.17 6.06
N GLU A 7 7.14 3.97 4.82
CA GLU A 7 7.51 5.04 3.87
C GLU A 7 6.57 4.97 2.68
N ILE A 8 5.97 6.09 2.33
CA ILE A 8 5.09 6.22 1.18
C ILE A 8 5.79 7.12 0.17
N LEU A 9 6.12 6.55 -0.99
CA LEU A 9 6.68 7.26 -2.12
C LEU A 9 5.58 7.44 -3.16
N LYS A 10 5.23 8.68 -3.45
CA LYS A 10 4.17 9.05 -4.39
C LYS A 10 4.73 9.22 -5.80
N GLY A 11 3.85 9.15 -6.81
CA GLY A 11 4.23 9.22 -8.22
C GLY A 11 4.95 7.98 -8.71
N ASN A 12 5.39 7.97 -9.96
CA ASN A 12 6.05 6.81 -10.57
C ASN A 12 7.36 6.45 -9.87
N GLN A 13 7.47 5.21 -9.45
CA GLN A 13 8.66 4.64 -8.80
C GLN A 13 9.21 3.41 -9.55
N SER A 14 8.71 3.14 -10.76
CA SER A 14 9.08 1.93 -11.52
C SER A 14 10.58 1.87 -11.87
N SER A 15 11.26 3.00 -12.00
CA SER A 15 12.72 3.04 -12.24
C SER A 15 13.56 2.40 -11.11
N VAL A 16 13.01 2.24 -9.92
CA VAL A 16 13.67 1.60 -8.77
C VAL A 16 12.99 0.28 -8.40
N TYR A 17 11.65 0.27 -8.39
CA TYR A 17 10.85 -0.83 -7.85
C TYR A 17 10.22 -1.73 -8.93
N GLY A 18 10.40 -1.41 -10.21
CA GLY A 18 9.91 -2.21 -11.33
C GLY A 18 8.41 -2.13 -11.57
N SER A 19 7.87 -3.18 -12.15
CA SER A 19 6.46 -3.33 -12.51
C SER A 19 5.52 -3.09 -11.32
N GLY A 20 4.42 -2.36 -11.57
CA GLY A 20 3.37 -2.10 -10.58
C GLY A 20 3.60 -0.87 -9.69
N ALA A 21 4.77 -0.22 -9.75
CA ALA A 21 5.03 1.02 -9.02
C ALA A 21 4.60 2.29 -9.78
N ILE A 22 3.49 2.20 -10.53
CA ILE A 22 2.97 3.24 -11.44
C ILE A 22 2.29 4.42 -10.72
N GLY A 23 1.74 4.21 -9.52
CA GLY A 23 1.08 5.26 -8.73
C GLY A 23 1.87 5.63 -7.47
N GLY A 24 2.82 4.78 -7.08
CA GLY A 24 3.63 4.95 -5.88
C GLY A 24 4.07 3.63 -5.27
N THR A 25 4.80 3.72 -4.16
CA THR A 25 5.29 2.55 -3.42
C THR A 25 5.11 2.77 -1.92
N ILE A 26 4.66 1.73 -1.21
CA ILE A 26 4.62 1.68 0.24
C ILE A 26 5.71 0.71 0.70
N ASN A 27 6.74 1.24 1.35
CA ASN A 27 7.83 0.44 1.91
C ASN A 27 7.64 0.25 3.41
N ILE A 28 7.50 -1.01 3.85
CA ILE A 28 7.28 -1.38 5.23
C ILE A 28 8.54 -2.05 5.79
N THR A 29 9.13 -1.43 6.80
CA THR A 29 10.30 -1.99 7.51
C THR A 29 9.84 -2.58 8.83
N THR A 30 10.15 -3.85 9.06
CA THR A 30 9.87 -4.53 10.32
C THR A 30 10.95 -4.21 11.39
N LYS A 31 10.59 -4.43 12.66
CA LYS A 31 11.52 -4.20 13.79
C LYS A 31 12.74 -5.11 13.70
N LYS A 32 13.88 -4.59 14.14
CA LYS A 32 15.13 -5.31 14.36
C LYS A 32 15.43 -5.39 15.86
N GLY A 33 16.39 -6.19 16.24
CA GLY A 33 16.92 -6.21 17.61
C GLY A 33 17.61 -4.88 17.95
N GLU A 34 17.42 -4.42 19.18
CA GLU A 34 18.15 -3.30 19.78
C GLU A 34 19.08 -3.82 20.89
N PRO A 35 20.13 -3.08 21.28
CA PRO A 35 21.08 -3.53 22.30
C PRO A 35 20.42 -4.01 23.60
N GLY A 36 20.86 -5.16 24.09
CA GLY A 36 20.27 -5.85 25.24
C GLY A 36 19.15 -6.80 24.83
N PHE A 37 18.45 -7.36 25.82
CA PHE A 37 17.34 -8.29 25.63
C PHE A 37 16.02 -7.64 26.03
N GLN A 38 15.08 -7.59 25.11
CA GLN A 38 13.77 -6.97 25.29
C GLN A 38 12.63 -7.99 25.13
N LYS A 39 11.60 -7.82 25.94
CA LYS A 39 10.35 -8.57 25.87
C LYS A 39 9.20 -7.58 25.82
N ASN A 40 8.22 -7.81 24.94
CA ASN A 40 7.01 -7.02 24.91
C ASN A 40 5.79 -7.93 24.80
N ILE A 41 4.77 -7.62 25.59
CA ILE A 41 3.46 -8.23 25.55
C ILE A 41 2.45 -7.10 25.41
N GLN A 42 1.58 -7.19 24.41
CA GLN A 42 0.51 -6.23 24.22
C GLN A 42 -0.80 -6.99 24.01
N TYR A 43 -1.83 -6.60 24.73
CA TYR A 43 -3.17 -7.11 24.57
C TYR A 43 -4.15 -5.96 24.41
N ASN A 44 -4.95 -6.02 23.36
CA ASN A 44 -6.00 -5.05 23.06
C ASN A 44 -7.34 -5.79 22.95
N THR A 45 -8.40 -5.15 23.39
CA THR A 45 -9.77 -5.60 23.19
C THR A 45 -10.61 -4.42 22.75
N ALA A 46 -11.59 -4.65 21.87
CA ALA A 46 -12.48 -3.62 21.34
C ALA A 46 -13.90 -4.18 21.11
N SER A 47 -14.78 -3.34 20.58
CA SER A 47 -16.13 -3.72 20.13
C SER A 47 -16.10 -4.93 19.19
N HIS A 48 -17.27 -5.49 18.90
CA HIS A 48 -17.47 -6.63 17.99
C HIS A 48 -16.65 -7.88 18.36
N GLY A 49 -16.41 -8.14 19.67
CA GLY A 49 -15.62 -9.31 20.10
C GLY A 49 -14.16 -9.27 19.65
N THR A 50 -13.63 -8.07 19.45
CA THR A 50 -12.25 -7.90 18.95
C THR A 50 -11.21 -8.14 20.04
N HIS A 51 -10.23 -8.97 19.73
CA HIS A 51 -9.09 -9.28 20.59
C HIS A 51 -7.81 -9.32 19.76
N ASN A 52 -6.76 -8.66 20.25
CA ASN A 52 -5.43 -8.68 19.64
C ASN A 52 -4.37 -8.94 20.70
N LEU A 53 -3.67 -10.07 20.60
CA LEU A 53 -2.53 -10.42 21.43
C LEU A 53 -1.26 -10.37 20.59
N SER A 54 -0.28 -9.59 21.01
CA SER A 54 1.03 -9.47 20.37
C SER A 54 2.14 -9.75 21.39
N LEU A 55 3.04 -10.65 21.03
CA LEU A 55 4.21 -11.03 21.81
C LEU A 55 5.46 -10.76 20.99
N SER A 56 6.51 -10.19 21.57
CA SER A 56 7.79 -10.10 20.89
C SER A 56 8.98 -10.24 21.81
N LEU A 57 10.05 -10.81 21.24
CA LEU A 57 11.37 -10.92 21.82
C LEU A 57 12.37 -10.31 20.85
N SER A 58 13.30 -9.53 21.34
CA SER A 58 14.35 -8.95 20.53
C SER A 58 15.62 -8.72 21.34
N GLY A 59 16.74 -8.62 20.65
CA GLY A 59 18.01 -8.29 21.24
C GLY A 59 19.10 -8.05 20.21
N ALA A 60 20.15 -7.38 20.63
CA ALA A 60 21.36 -7.22 19.85
C ALA A 60 22.59 -7.17 20.76
N ASP A 61 23.71 -7.69 20.23
CA ASP A 61 25.05 -7.50 20.75
C ASP A 61 25.99 -6.90 19.68
N GLU A 62 27.27 -7.08 19.79
CA GLU A 62 28.25 -6.51 18.84
C GLU A 62 28.13 -7.06 17.43
N ASN A 63 27.75 -8.33 17.28
CA ASN A 63 27.71 -9.03 15.98
C ASN A 63 26.32 -9.45 15.57
N ASP A 64 25.44 -9.69 16.51
CA ASP A 64 24.13 -10.31 16.26
C ASP A 64 22.98 -9.36 16.60
N ASN A 65 21.96 -9.36 15.79
CA ASN A 65 20.67 -8.75 16.12
C ASN A 65 19.53 -9.69 15.71
N TYR A 66 18.50 -9.75 16.52
CA TYR A 66 17.33 -10.57 16.25
C TYR A 66 16.04 -9.94 16.77
N TYR A 67 14.96 -10.23 16.07
CA TYR A 67 13.60 -9.91 16.47
C TYR A 67 12.68 -11.07 16.10
N VAL A 68 11.84 -11.49 17.04
CA VAL A 68 10.75 -12.46 16.80
C VAL A 68 9.46 -11.89 17.37
N GLY A 69 8.44 -11.79 16.54
CA GLY A 69 7.11 -11.29 16.91
C GLY A 69 6.02 -12.26 16.48
N LEU A 70 5.10 -12.54 17.41
CA LEU A 70 3.89 -13.31 17.19
C LEU A 70 2.68 -12.40 17.43
N GLU A 71 1.68 -12.49 16.58
CA GLU A 71 0.44 -11.73 16.74
C GLU A 71 -0.76 -12.59 16.38
N ARG A 72 -1.80 -12.52 17.21
CA ARG A 72 -3.12 -13.08 16.93
C ARG A 72 -4.17 -12.00 17.07
N PHE A 73 -4.79 -11.65 15.97
CA PHE A 73 -5.95 -10.78 15.88
C PHE A 73 -7.19 -11.59 15.54
N GLN A 74 -8.30 -11.31 16.20
CA GLN A 74 -9.60 -11.86 15.85
C GLN A 74 -10.70 -10.86 16.18
N THR A 75 -11.76 -10.87 15.38
CA THR A 75 -12.99 -10.12 15.61
C THR A 75 -14.19 -10.94 15.12
N ASP A 76 -15.32 -10.79 15.78
CA ASP A 76 -16.59 -11.31 15.25
C ASP A 76 -17.08 -10.46 14.07
N GLY A 77 -16.58 -9.20 13.95
CA GLY A 77 -16.95 -8.29 12.89
C GLY A 77 -18.41 -7.80 13.00
N MET A 78 -18.84 -7.13 11.97
CA MET A 78 -20.21 -6.71 11.69
C MET A 78 -20.51 -7.07 10.23
N SER A 79 -21.77 -7.02 9.81
CA SER A 79 -22.08 -7.16 8.40
C SER A 79 -21.45 -6.02 7.58
N ALA A 80 -20.84 -6.36 6.46
CA ALA A 80 -20.37 -5.36 5.52
C ALA A 80 -21.54 -4.68 4.78
N MET A 81 -22.67 -5.38 4.61
CA MET A 81 -23.86 -4.84 3.93
C MET A 81 -24.80 -4.11 4.90
N THR A 82 -25.29 -2.93 4.51
CA THR A 82 -26.15 -2.07 5.35
C THR A 82 -27.49 -2.69 5.72
N HIS A 83 -27.96 -3.69 4.97
CA HIS A 83 -29.27 -4.32 5.15
C HIS A 83 -29.22 -5.73 5.75
N ASN A 84 -28.05 -6.20 6.16
CA ASN A 84 -27.84 -7.49 6.84
C ASN A 84 -27.35 -7.29 8.28
N ASP A 85 -27.67 -8.25 9.16
CA ASP A 85 -27.31 -8.23 10.59
C ASP A 85 -26.32 -9.33 10.99
N GLU A 86 -25.81 -10.12 10.01
CA GLU A 86 -24.81 -11.16 10.29
C GLU A 86 -23.45 -10.55 10.62
N LYS A 87 -22.53 -11.41 11.04
CA LYS A 87 -21.19 -11.00 11.45
C LYS A 87 -20.15 -11.57 10.51
N ASP A 88 -19.39 -10.70 9.86
CA ASP A 88 -18.26 -11.06 9.01
C ASP A 88 -16.99 -11.22 9.84
N ARG A 89 -16.74 -12.45 10.29
CA ARG A 89 -15.59 -12.76 11.14
C ARG A 89 -14.28 -12.61 10.41
N TYR A 90 -13.30 -12.07 11.14
CA TYR A 90 -11.92 -12.03 10.67
C TYR A 90 -10.96 -12.56 11.73
N ARG A 91 -9.97 -13.36 11.31
CA ARG A 91 -8.88 -13.84 12.15
C ARG A 91 -7.56 -13.77 11.38
N ASN A 92 -6.50 -13.33 12.06
CA ASN A 92 -5.14 -13.29 11.54
C ASN A 92 -4.17 -13.81 12.61
N ASN A 93 -3.38 -14.81 12.26
CA ASN A 93 -2.23 -15.27 13.05
C ASN A 93 -0.98 -14.93 12.26
N SER A 94 -0.03 -14.21 12.84
CA SER A 94 1.20 -13.85 12.13
C SER A 94 2.46 -14.06 12.96
N LEU A 95 3.52 -14.43 12.26
CA LEU A 95 4.90 -14.53 12.74
C LEU A 95 5.78 -13.62 11.90
N VAL A 96 6.63 -12.85 12.55
CA VAL A 96 7.76 -12.15 11.92
C VAL A 96 9.03 -12.52 12.65
N ALA A 97 10.08 -12.89 11.92
CA ALA A 97 11.40 -13.14 12.46
C ALA A 97 12.47 -12.45 11.60
N ASN A 98 13.35 -11.69 12.23
CA ASN A 98 14.48 -11.03 11.61
C ASN A 98 15.75 -11.44 12.33
N TYR A 99 16.82 -11.69 11.58
CA TYR A 99 18.14 -11.98 12.12
C TYR A 99 19.21 -11.31 11.25
N GLY A 100 20.19 -10.71 11.89
CA GLY A 100 21.37 -10.13 11.26
C GLY A 100 22.63 -10.58 11.99
N HIS A 101 23.68 -10.88 11.24
CA HIS A 101 24.99 -11.25 11.76
C HIS A 101 26.10 -10.51 11.03
N GLN A 102 26.99 -9.88 11.78
CA GLN A 102 28.18 -9.19 11.28
C GLN A 102 29.39 -10.13 11.38
N PHE A 103 29.79 -10.77 10.26
CA PHE A 103 30.97 -11.65 10.23
C PHE A 103 32.29 -10.86 10.35
N SER A 104 32.29 -9.63 9.84
CA SER A 104 33.44 -8.70 9.88
C SER A 104 32.94 -7.30 9.49
N ASP A 105 33.78 -6.28 9.59
CA ASP A 105 33.49 -4.91 9.11
C ASP A 105 33.07 -4.86 7.64
N LYS A 106 33.36 -5.92 6.88
CA LYS A 106 33.09 -5.99 5.44
C LYS A 106 31.95 -6.91 5.04
N ILE A 107 31.55 -7.84 5.90
CA ILE A 107 30.57 -8.89 5.53
C ILE A 107 29.48 -8.95 6.59
N GLU A 108 28.25 -8.72 6.14
CA GLU A 108 27.04 -8.79 6.94
C GLU A 108 26.02 -9.75 6.29
N PHE A 109 25.40 -10.58 7.09
CA PHE A 109 24.27 -11.43 6.70
C PHE A 109 22.98 -10.88 7.30
N GLN A 110 21.91 -10.95 6.52
CA GLN A 110 20.56 -10.61 6.97
C GLN A 110 19.57 -11.67 6.52
N SER A 111 18.61 -12.02 7.37
CA SER A 111 17.47 -12.83 7.00
C SER A 111 16.18 -12.28 7.61
N ASN A 112 15.08 -12.44 6.89
CA ASN A 112 13.75 -12.15 7.38
C ASN A 112 12.75 -13.21 6.92
N ILE A 113 11.75 -13.46 7.77
CA ILE A 113 10.63 -14.35 7.48
C ILE A 113 9.38 -13.68 8.03
N ARG A 114 8.31 -13.66 7.23
CA ARG A 114 6.96 -13.31 7.64
C ARG A 114 6.00 -14.41 7.17
N ILE A 115 5.15 -14.87 8.08
CA ILE A 115 4.06 -15.81 7.79
C ILE A 115 2.79 -15.22 8.36
N ALA A 116 1.72 -15.23 7.59
CA ALA A 116 0.39 -14.83 8.03
C ALA A 116 -0.64 -15.85 7.55
N GLU A 117 -1.48 -16.30 8.47
CA GLU A 117 -2.64 -17.13 8.21
C GLU A 117 -3.89 -16.33 8.53
N THR A 118 -4.80 -16.19 7.57
CA THR A 118 -6.01 -15.40 7.72
C THR A 118 -7.24 -16.23 7.40
N TYR A 119 -8.33 -15.95 8.11
CA TYR A 119 -9.67 -16.39 7.81
C TYR A 119 -10.58 -15.18 7.75
N ASN A 120 -11.41 -15.07 6.72
CA ASN A 120 -12.34 -13.98 6.51
C ASN A 120 -13.68 -14.48 5.99
N GLN A 121 -14.77 -13.96 6.55
CA GLN A 121 -16.13 -14.10 6.03
C GLN A 121 -16.49 -12.79 5.34
N TYR A 122 -17.28 -12.84 4.27
CA TYR A 122 -17.66 -11.64 3.53
C TYR A 122 -18.88 -11.91 2.64
N ASP A 123 -19.52 -10.85 2.17
CA ASP A 123 -20.60 -10.86 1.21
C ASP A 123 -20.05 -10.60 -0.20
N ALA A 124 -20.38 -11.46 -1.15
CA ALA A 124 -19.82 -11.41 -2.51
C ALA A 124 -20.63 -10.59 -3.50
N GLU A 125 -21.95 -10.40 -3.29
CA GLU A 125 -22.83 -9.73 -4.25
C GLU A 125 -24.01 -9.00 -3.59
N ASP A 126 -24.45 -7.90 -4.22
CA ASP A 126 -25.61 -7.06 -3.85
C ASP A 126 -26.97 -7.78 -3.83
N ASN A 127 -27.04 -9.03 -4.28
CA ASN A 127 -28.28 -9.78 -4.45
C ASN A 127 -28.53 -10.80 -3.31
N THR A 128 -27.80 -10.72 -2.21
CA THR A 128 -28.13 -11.55 -1.05
C THR A 128 -29.45 -11.03 -0.46
N PRO A 129 -30.55 -11.80 -0.50
CA PRO A 129 -31.83 -11.34 0.05
C PRO A 129 -31.70 -10.97 1.51
N ALA A 130 -32.33 -9.87 1.92
CA ALA A 130 -32.32 -9.41 3.30
C ALA A 130 -32.58 -10.55 4.31
N GLY A 131 -31.74 -10.68 5.31
CA GLY A 131 -31.82 -11.71 6.34
C GLY A 131 -31.14 -13.03 5.99
N LYS A 132 -30.32 -13.09 4.92
CA LYS A 132 -29.39 -14.22 4.69
C LYS A 132 -28.01 -13.89 5.23
N THR A 133 -27.39 -14.91 5.81
CA THR A 133 -26.02 -14.89 6.33
C THR A 133 -25.01 -14.71 5.20
N HIS A 134 -23.80 -14.30 5.54
CA HIS A 134 -22.66 -14.15 4.63
C HIS A 134 -22.57 -15.30 3.61
N SER A 135 -22.32 -14.93 2.38
CA SER A 135 -22.37 -15.88 1.27
C SER A 135 -21.06 -16.61 1.05
N GLU A 136 -19.94 -16.08 1.52
CA GLU A 136 -18.60 -16.59 1.19
C GLU A 136 -17.60 -16.50 2.36
N GLU A 137 -16.60 -17.38 2.31
CA GLU A 137 -15.45 -17.38 3.22
C GLU A 137 -14.14 -17.59 2.46
N VAL A 138 -13.05 -17.09 3.02
CA VAL A 138 -11.70 -17.33 2.50
C VAL A 138 -10.72 -17.66 3.61
N ASP A 139 -10.02 -18.80 3.45
CA ASP A 139 -8.81 -19.12 4.17
C ASP A 139 -7.59 -18.76 3.32
N ALA A 140 -6.65 -18.02 3.88
CA ALA A 140 -5.43 -17.70 3.18
C ALA A 140 -4.19 -17.91 4.06
N ILE A 141 -3.12 -18.38 3.44
CA ILE A 141 -1.77 -18.37 4.00
C ILE A 141 -0.86 -17.56 3.08
N GLN A 142 -0.10 -16.66 3.67
CA GLN A 142 0.88 -15.83 2.98
C GLN A 142 2.21 -15.90 3.71
N SER A 143 3.28 -16.18 2.97
CA SER A 143 4.63 -16.10 3.53
C SER A 143 5.54 -15.28 2.63
N SER A 144 6.47 -14.58 3.23
CA SER A 144 7.58 -13.94 2.56
C SER A 144 8.86 -14.18 3.35
N SER A 145 9.92 -14.50 2.63
CA SER A 145 11.24 -14.72 3.23
C SER A 145 12.33 -14.12 2.34
N SER A 146 13.40 -13.67 2.95
CA SER A 146 14.61 -13.32 2.21
C SER A 146 15.85 -13.57 3.03
N ILE A 147 16.95 -13.81 2.31
CA ILE A 147 18.31 -13.79 2.83
C ILE A 147 19.13 -12.81 1.99
N ALA A 148 20.00 -12.07 2.64
CA ALA A 148 20.88 -11.13 1.97
C ALA A 148 22.30 -11.23 2.53
N LEU A 149 23.27 -11.16 1.63
CA LEU A 149 24.69 -10.99 1.93
C LEU A 149 25.13 -9.59 1.50
N ILE A 150 25.61 -8.80 2.44
CA ILE A 150 26.13 -7.46 2.17
C ILE A 150 27.64 -7.53 2.26
N TYR A 151 28.32 -7.10 1.18
CA TYR A 151 29.76 -7.07 1.09
C TYR A 151 30.29 -5.67 0.79
N LYS A 152 31.12 -5.15 1.69
CA LYS A 152 31.74 -3.82 1.62
C LYS A 152 33.26 -3.96 1.43
N PRO A 153 33.75 -4.19 0.18
CA PRO A 153 35.20 -4.36 -0.07
C PRO A 153 35.99 -3.12 0.30
N GLN A 154 35.37 -1.95 0.19
CA GLN A 154 35.90 -0.64 0.56
C GLN A 154 34.77 0.28 1.05
N PRO A 155 35.05 1.35 1.82
CA PRO A 155 34.02 2.21 2.43
C PRO A 155 33.08 2.88 1.40
N LYS A 156 33.55 3.04 0.15
CA LYS A 156 32.79 3.69 -0.92
C LYS A 156 31.91 2.73 -1.71
N PHE A 157 32.04 1.42 -1.53
CA PHE A 157 31.34 0.43 -2.33
C PHE A 157 30.63 -0.61 -1.46
N THR A 158 29.32 -0.65 -1.57
CA THR A 158 28.49 -1.66 -0.93
C THR A 158 27.83 -2.52 -2.00
N ASN A 159 27.98 -3.84 -1.88
CA ASN A 159 27.29 -4.83 -2.69
C ASN A 159 26.29 -5.57 -1.82
N LYS A 160 25.10 -5.82 -2.35
CA LYS A 160 24.08 -6.63 -1.69
C LYS A 160 23.54 -7.67 -2.67
N PHE A 161 23.63 -8.94 -2.26
CA PHE A 161 23.04 -10.09 -2.96
C PHE A 161 21.84 -10.54 -2.13
N THR A 162 20.68 -10.67 -2.76
CA THR A 162 19.45 -11.07 -2.06
C THR A 162 18.77 -12.19 -2.80
N LEU A 163 18.36 -13.23 -2.07
CA LEU A 163 17.41 -14.24 -2.49
C LEU A 163 16.13 -14.02 -1.70
N ALA A 164 15.01 -13.99 -2.39
CA ALA A 164 13.70 -13.81 -1.77
C ALA A 164 12.66 -14.78 -2.34
N ASN A 165 11.69 -15.12 -1.52
CA ASN A 165 10.53 -15.89 -1.93
C ASN A 165 9.26 -15.28 -1.32
N THR A 166 8.20 -15.24 -2.10
CA THR A 166 6.86 -14.89 -1.65
C THR A 166 5.88 -15.95 -2.11
N TYR A 167 5.14 -16.52 -1.18
CA TYR A 167 4.12 -17.53 -1.43
C TYR A 167 2.77 -17.06 -0.90
N ILE A 168 1.72 -17.27 -1.68
CA ILE A 168 0.34 -17.02 -1.28
C ILE A 168 -0.55 -18.20 -1.69
N LYS A 169 -1.44 -18.60 -0.80
CA LYS A 169 -2.49 -19.57 -1.10
C LYS A 169 -3.81 -19.03 -0.56
N ARG A 170 -4.86 -19.13 -1.35
CA ARG A 170 -6.24 -18.76 -0.97
C ARG A 170 -7.19 -19.88 -1.35
N ASN A 171 -8.06 -20.26 -0.41
CA ASN A 171 -9.14 -21.21 -0.63
C ASN A 171 -10.44 -20.45 -0.38
N TYR A 172 -11.23 -20.28 -1.42
CA TYR A 172 -12.55 -19.67 -1.35
C TYR A 172 -13.58 -20.78 -1.18
N GLY A 173 -14.57 -20.56 -0.33
CA GLY A 173 -15.62 -21.51 -0.05
C GLY A 173 -16.96 -20.84 0.21
N PRO A 174 -18.06 -21.60 0.18
CA PRO A 174 -19.36 -21.11 0.60
C PRO A 174 -19.32 -20.81 2.09
N GLY A 175 -19.88 -19.68 2.51
CA GLY A 175 -20.12 -19.35 3.90
C GLY A 175 -21.24 -20.21 4.52
N ASP A 176 -21.43 -20.10 5.82
CA ASP A 176 -22.36 -20.93 6.59
C ASP A 176 -23.85 -20.79 6.15
N GLY A 177 -24.19 -19.74 5.41
CA GLY A 177 -25.53 -19.49 4.88
C GLY A 177 -25.75 -19.79 3.41
N ALA A 178 -24.74 -20.27 2.71
CA ALA A 178 -24.83 -20.53 1.28
C ALA A 178 -25.87 -21.62 0.97
N SER A 179 -26.82 -21.31 0.09
CA SER A 179 -27.87 -22.24 -0.31
C SER A 179 -27.40 -23.30 -1.32
N TYR A 180 -26.10 -23.36 -1.63
CA TYR A 180 -25.53 -24.26 -2.61
C TYR A 180 -24.15 -24.79 -2.15
N ASN A 181 -23.97 -26.08 -2.27
CA ASN A 181 -22.66 -26.73 -2.11
C ASN A 181 -21.81 -26.42 -3.33
N THR A 182 -21.31 -25.18 -3.46
CA THR A 182 -20.44 -24.85 -4.56
C THR A 182 -18.99 -25.17 -4.24
N VAL A 183 -18.35 -25.50 -5.29
CA VAL A 183 -16.96 -25.87 -5.39
C VAL A 183 -16.06 -24.75 -4.88
N LYS A 184 -15.09 -25.15 -4.07
CA LYS A 184 -14.10 -24.23 -3.51
C LYS A 184 -13.07 -23.86 -4.57
N ASP A 185 -13.02 -22.59 -4.91
CA ASP A 185 -11.95 -22.05 -5.76
C ASP A 185 -10.64 -22.00 -4.97
N LYS A 186 -9.57 -22.50 -5.58
CA LYS A 186 -8.24 -22.51 -4.97
C LYS A 186 -7.26 -21.78 -5.85
N TYR A 187 -6.54 -20.87 -5.21
CA TYR A 187 -5.45 -20.13 -5.82
C TYR A 187 -4.17 -20.33 -5.03
N TRP A 188 -3.06 -20.51 -5.71
CA TRP A 188 -1.75 -20.27 -5.11
C TRP A 188 -0.84 -19.58 -6.10
N GLY A 189 0.06 -18.76 -5.58
CA GLY A 189 1.12 -18.10 -6.32
C GLY A 189 2.42 -18.20 -5.56
N ASP A 190 3.51 -18.32 -6.29
CA ASP A 190 4.87 -18.39 -5.78
C ASP A 190 5.78 -17.52 -6.62
N ARG A 191 6.62 -16.71 -5.98
CA ARG A 191 7.59 -15.83 -6.63
C ARG A 191 8.95 -15.99 -5.98
N TYR A 192 9.94 -16.26 -6.80
CA TYR A 192 11.35 -16.28 -6.42
C TYR A 192 12.06 -15.10 -7.05
N SER A 193 12.88 -14.40 -6.27
CA SER A 193 13.65 -13.27 -6.75
C SER A 193 15.13 -13.45 -6.40
N LEU A 194 15.99 -13.25 -7.38
CA LEU A 194 17.44 -13.13 -7.24
C LEU A 194 17.82 -11.69 -7.59
N MET A 195 18.39 -10.95 -6.62
CA MET A 195 18.70 -9.54 -6.79
C MET A 195 20.17 -9.28 -6.45
N TYR A 196 20.83 -8.50 -7.27
CA TYR A 196 22.11 -7.86 -6.97
C TYR A 196 21.93 -6.36 -7.01
N SER A 197 22.41 -5.65 -6.00
CA SER A 197 22.51 -4.20 -6.01
C SER A 197 23.89 -3.74 -5.55
N GLY A 198 24.47 -2.81 -6.31
CA GLY A 198 25.69 -2.09 -5.98
C GLY A 198 25.39 -0.64 -5.63
N ASN A 199 26.02 -0.11 -4.60
CA ASN A 199 26.00 1.31 -4.28
C ASN A 199 27.44 1.82 -4.23
N TYR A 200 27.78 2.74 -5.13
CA TYR A 200 29.12 3.33 -5.21
C TYR A 200 29.06 4.83 -4.95
N ASN A 201 29.75 5.27 -3.89
CA ASN A 201 29.88 6.67 -3.53
C ASN A 201 31.17 7.23 -4.16
N PHE A 202 31.05 8.03 -5.23
CA PHE A 202 32.22 8.68 -5.86
C PHE A 202 32.89 9.63 -4.86
N ASN A 203 32.07 10.41 -4.17
CA ASN A 203 32.44 11.35 -3.09
C ASN A 203 31.21 11.56 -2.18
N LEU A 204 31.25 12.57 -1.30
CA LEU A 204 30.15 12.88 -0.35
C LEU A 204 28.90 13.43 -1.05
N ASP A 205 29.04 13.96 -2.25
CA ASP A 205 27.95 14.63 -2.99
C ASP A 205 27.39 13.78 -4.12
N ASN A 206 28.08 12.73 -4.55
CA ASN A 206 27.71 11.93 -5.72
C ASN A 206 27.76 10.46 -5.45
N SER A 207 26.67 9.75 -5.77
CA SER A 207 26.57 8.30 -5.67
C SER A 207 25.77 7.71 -6.82
N VAL A 208 25.97 6.43 -7.07
CA VAL A 208 25.15 5.63 -7.98
C VAL A 208 24.74 4.33 -7.33
N VAL A 209 23.45 4.02 -7.43
CA VAL A 209 22.91 2.69 -7.16
C VAL A 209 22.64 2.03 -8.49
N PHE A 210 23.00 0.76 -8.66
CA PHE A 210 22.72 -0.03 -9.85
C PHE A 210 22.46 -1.47 -9.47
N GLY A 211 21.72 -2.18 -10.32
CA GLY A 211 21.41 -3.57 -10.00
C GLY A 211 20.91 -4.39 -11.18
N LEU A 212 20.86 -5.69 -10.91
CA LEU A 212 20.31 -6.73 -11.76
C LEU A 212 19.33 -7.54 -10.93
N GLU A 213 18.23 -7.93 -11.55
CA GLU A 213 17.17 -8.69 -10.90
C GLU A 213 16.62 -9.76 -11.85
N ARG A 214 16.31 -10.90 -11.29
CA ARG A 214 15.53 -11.96 -11.94
C ARG A 214 14.41 -12.36 -11.00
N GLU A 215 13.18 -12.26 -11.48
CA GLU A 215 11.99 -12.78 -10.81
C GLU A 215 11.38 -13.90 -11.64
N ASP A 216 11.12 -15.03 -11.01
CA ASP A 216 10.36 -16.14 -11.57
C ASP A 216 9.04 -16.27 -10.77
N GLU A 217 7.91 -16.22 -11.46
CA GLU A 217 6.58 -16.24 -10.89
C GLU A 217 5.80 -17.42 -11.42
N GLN A 218 5.08 -18.10 -10.51
CA GLN A 218 4.18 -19.20 -10.85
C GLN A 218 2.82 -18.97 -10.19
N MET A 219 1.76 -19.39 -10.88
CA MET A 219 0.40 -19.38 -10.36
C MET A 219 -0.33 -20.66 -10.75
N ASN A 220 -1.17 -21.13 -9.85
CA ASN A 220 -2.18 -22.14 -10.12
C ASN A 220 -3.56 -21.62 -9.71
N TYR A 221 -4.51 -21.79 -10.60
CA TYR A 221 -5.91 -21.55 -10.33
C TYR A 221 -6.70 -22.82 -10.65
N ASN A 222 -7.35 -23.35 -9.65
CA ASN A 222 -8.20 -24.53 -9.78
C ASN A 222 -9.65 -24.14 -9.48
N LYS A 223 -10.37 -23.77 -10.54
CA LYS A 223 -11.80 -23.47 -10.50
C LYS A 223 -12.56 -24.79 -10.63
N ASP A 224 -13.58 -24.97 -9.79
CA ASP A 224 -14.46 -26.14 -9.83
C ASP A 224 -13.71 -27.49 -9.73
N LEU A 225 -12.50 -27.52 -9.17
CA LEU A 225 -11.66 -28.72 -9.05
C LEU A 225 -11.42 -29.44 -10.39
N THR A 226 -11.47 -28.72 -11.52
CA THR A 226 -11.33 -29.29 -12.86
C THR A 226 -9.90 -29.69 -13.23
N GLY A 227 -8.95 -29.50 -12.31
CA GLY A 227 -7.54 -29.87 -12.43
C GLY A 227 -6.61 -28.67 -12.35
N ASP A 228 -5.41 -28.92 -11.87
CA ASP A 228 -4.36 -27.90 -11.70
C ASP A 228 -3.80 -27.46 -13.04
N LYS A 229 -3.75 -26.13 -13.25
CA LYS A 229 -3.12 -25.52 -14.41
C LYS A 229 -2.06 -24.54 -13.91
N ILE A 230 -0.80 -24.98 -13.85
CA ILE A 230 0.33 -24.13 -13.50
C ILE A 230 0.61 -23.21 -14.67
N ARG A 231 0.81 -21.94 -14.38
CA ARG A 231 1.21 -20.87 -15.27
C ARG A 231 2.42 -20.18 -14.69
N ASP A 232 3.34 -19.82 -15.53
CA ASP A 232 4.60 -19.19 -15.13
C ASP A 232 4.97 -18.04 -16.05
N ALA A 233 5.72 -17.12 -15.51
CA ALA A 233 6.39 -16.05 -16.23
C ALA A 233 7.66 -15.66 -15.48
N TYR A 234 8.52 -14.93 -16.18
CA TYR A 234 9.67 -14.31 -15.54
C TYR A 234 9.92 -12.90 -16.04
N VAL A 235 10.60 -12.14 -15.20
CA VAL A 235 11.12 -10.80 -15.50
C VAL A 235 12.62 -10.77 -15.24
N THR A 236 13.39 -10.22 -16.19
CA THR A 236 14.80 -9.90 -15.97
C THR A 236 14.99 -8.41 -16.11
N SER A 237 15.67 -7.81 -15.14
CA SER A 237 15.75 -6.37 -15.04
C SER A 237 17.18 -5.88 -14.82
N SER A 238 17.44 -4.68 -15.33
CA SER A 238 18.64 -3.90 -14.99
C SER A 238 18.26 -2.45 -14.71
N TYR A 239 18.91 -1.83 -13.73
CA TYR A 239 18.59 -0.46 -13.35
C TYR A 239 19.81 0.29 -12.83
N PHE A 240 19.72 1.63 -12.89
CA PHE A 240 20.62 2.52 -12.17
C PHE A 240 19.87 3.76 -11.67
N ASP A 241 20.39 4.35 -10.62
CA ASP A 241 19.90 5.60 -10.01
C ASP A 241 21.12 6.42 -9.58
N PHE A 242 21.37 7.53 -10.26
CA PHE A 242 22.46 8.45 -9.98
C PHE A 242 21.95 9.63 -9.16
N GLN A 243 22.55 9.87 -8.01
CA GLN A 243 22.22 10.94 -7.08
C GLN A 243 23.38 11.92 -6.97
N SER A 244 23.09 13.20 -7.06
CA SER A 244 24.08 14.26 -7.05
C SER A 244 23.62 15.48 -6.26
N ARG A 245 24.51 16.00 -5.43
CA ARG A 245 24.46 17.36 -4.96
C ARG A 245 25.24 18.25 -5.93
N VAL A 246 24.55 18.74 -6.97
CA VAL A 246 25.12 19.49 -8.08
C VAL A 246 25.80 20.80 -7.59
N THR A 247 25.17 21.47 -6.63
CA THR A 247 25.71 22.62 -5.90
C THR A 247 25.37 22.53 -4.43
N LYS A 248 25.83 23.50 -3.61
CA LYS A 248 25.45 23.52 -2.17
C LYS A 248 23.93 23.53 -1.94
N ASN A 249 23.14 23.94 -2.94
CA ASN A 249 21.71 24.17 -2.85
C ASN A 249 20.88 23.27 -3.78
N ILE A 250 21.50 22.66 -4.80
CA ILE A 250 20.81 21.90 -5.83
C ILE A 250 21.13 20.42 -5.67
N TYR A 251 20.07 19.61 -5.58
CA TYR A 251 20.13 18.15 -5.52
C TYR A 251 19.36 17.61 -6.72
N ALA A 252 19.93 16.61 -7.40
CA ALA A 252 19.33 15.98 -8.55
C ALA A 252 19.45 14.46 -8.46
N THR A 253 18.46 13.75 -8.99
CA THR A 253 18.49 12.29 -9.18
C THR A 253 18.10 11.98 -10.62
N LEU A 254 18.78 11.02 -11.23
CA LEU A 254 18.44 10.46 -12.54
C LEU A 254 18.46 8.94 -12.42
N GLY A 255 17.33 8.30 -12.70
CA GLY A 255 17.18 6.85 -12.67
C GLY A 255 16.64 6.32 -13.98
N SER A 256 17.02 5.09 -14.33
CA SER A 256 16.48 4.35 -15.44
C SER A 256 16.49 2.86 -15.13
N ARG A 257 15.49 2.17 -15.64
CA ARG A 257 15.34 0.71 -15.54
C ARG A 257 14.84 0.16 -16.85
N PHE A 258 15.33 -1.01 -17.20
CA PHE A 258 14.90 -1.83 -18.32
C PHE A 258 14.45 -3.19 -17.79
N ASP A 259 13.30 -3.66 -18.25
CA ASP A 259 12.68 -4.92 -17.86
C ASP A 259 12.30 -5.74 -19.10
N GLU A 260 12.66 -7.02 -19.11
CA GLU A 260 12.27 -8.01 -20.11
C GLU A 260 11.34 -9.04 -19.45
N HIS A 261 10.05 -9.03 -19.86
CA HIS A 261 9.05 -9.97 -19.39
C HIS A 261 8.80 -11.07 -20.42
N SER A 262 8.80 -12.33 -19.98
CA SER A 262 8.71 -13.51 -20.87
C SER A 262 7.46 -13.59 -21.72
N LEU A 263 6.35 -12.95 -21.30
CA LEU A 263 5.06 -13.00 -21.97
C LEU A 263 4.64 -11.65 -22.58
N SER A 264 5.00 -10.52 -21.94
CA SER A 264 4.48 -9.18 -22.27
C SER A 264 5.50 -8.27 -22.96
N GLY A 265 6.71 -8.78 -23.23
CA GLY A 265 7.74 -8.01 -23.92
C GLY A 265 8.60 -7.14 -23.01
N ASN A 266 9.14 -6.07 -23.55
CA ASN A 266 10.12 -5.21 -22.90
C ASN A 266 9.48 -3.88 -22.53
N GLU A 267 9.84 -3.36 -21.35
CA GLU A 267 9.45 -2.04 -20.89
C GLU A 267 10.66 -1.30 -20.31
N ASP A 268 10.62 0.02 -20.42
CA ASP A 268 11.61 0.89 -19.80
C ASP A 268 10.92 1.98 -18.96
N SER A 269 11.61 2.41 -17.93
CA SER A 269 11.13 3.48 -17.07
C SER A 269 12.25 4.41 -16.63
N HIS A 270 11.91 5.69 -16.55
CA HIS A 270 12.85 6.77 -16.24
C HIS A 270 12.34 7.64 -15.12
N ARG A 271 13.24 8.20 -14.34
CA ARG A 271 12.91 9.17 -13.30
C ARG A 271 13.96 10.27 -13.24
N ALA A 272 13.50 11.51 -13.12
CA ALA A 272 14.34 12.66 -12.84
C ALA A 272 13.74 13.44 -11.67
N THR A 273 14.57 13.84 -10.71
CA THR A 273 14.15 14.71 -9.62
C THR A 273 15.08 15.90 -9.47
N LEU A 274 14.54 17.02 -9.06
CA LEU A 274 15.30 18.23 -8.76
C LEU A 274 14.78 18.84 -7.46
N ALA A 275 15.70 19.18 -6.55
CA ALA A 275 15.38 19.95 -5.36
C ALA A 275 16.34 21.14 -5.20
N TYR A 276 15.78 22.29 -4.87
CA TYR A 276 16.51 23.49 -4.54
C TYR A 276 16.26 23.89 -3.09
N LEU A 277 17.28 23.83 -2.26
CA LEU A 277 17.25 24.27 -0.88
C LEU A 277 17.78 25.70 -0.80
N PHE A 278 16.93 26.64 -0.37
CA PHE A 278 17.33 28.02 -0.20
C PHE A 278 18.39 28.20 0.88
N ASP A 279 19.15 29.29 0.82
CA ASP A 279 20.22 29.56 1.79
C ASP A 279 19.70 29.72 3.23
N ASP A 280 18.43 30.08 3.42
CA ASP A 280 17.74 30.12 4.72
C ASP A 280 17.53 28.73 5.34
N LYS A 281 17.78 27.64 4.57
CA LYS A 281 17.58 26.23 4.93
C LYS A 281 16.17 25.87 5.42
N SER A 282 15.25 26.81 5.33
CA SER A 282 13.85 26.64 5.77
C SER A 282 12.88 26.53 4.61
N THR A 283 13.34 26.83 3.38
CA THR A 283 12.54 26.76 2.16
C THR A 283 13.17 25.79 1.17
N LYS A 284 12.36 24.89 0.61
CA LYS A 284 12.79 23.92 -0.40
C LYS A 284 11.76 23.86 -1.51
N LEU A 285 12.19 24.00 -2.75
CA LEU A 285 11.42 23.63 -3.93
C LEU A 285 11.79 22.22 -4.35
N LYS A 286 10.82 21.45 -4.82
CA LYS A 286 11.02 20.08 -5.31
C LYS A 286 10.19 19.85 -6.56
N SER A 287 10.73 19.06 -7.49
CA SER A 287 10.03 18.62 -8.67
C SER A 287 10.48 17.22 -9.02
N SER A 288 9.56 16.41 -9.54
CA SER A 288 9.87 15.10 -10.10
C SER A 288 9.11 14.86 -11.41
N TYR A 289 9.73 14.12 -12.30
CA TYR A 289 9.10 13.53 -13.48
C TYR A 289 9.48 12.06 -13.52
N GLY A 290 8.53 11.19 -13.82
CA GLY A 290 8.79 9.76 -13.96
C GLY A 290 7.83 9.08 -14.91
N THR A 291 8.33 8.03 -15.58
CA THR A 291 7.51 7.06 -16.31
C THR A 291 7.43 5.78 -15.51
N GLY A 292 6.40 4.99 -15.73
CA GLY A 292 6.20 3.71 -15.07
C GLY A 292 5.36 2.78 -15.91
N PHE A 293 5.37 1.51 -15.53
CA PHE A 293 4.62 0.47 -16.22
C PHE A 293 4.12 -0.59 -15.24
N ARG A 294 3.10 -1.36 -15.66
CA ARG A 294 2.61 -2.55 -14.97
C ARG A 294 2.40 -3.67 -15.97
N PHE A 295 3.13 -4.76 -15.84
CA PHE A 295 2.86 -5.97 -16.60
C PHE A 295 1.52 -6.58 -16.18
N PRO A 296 0.76 -7.20 -17.12
CA PRO A 296 -0.40 -8.00 -16.79
C PRO A 296 -0.02 -9.14 -15.83
N SER A 297 -0.86 -9.38 -14.83
CA SER A 297 -0.71 -10.54 -13.96
C SER A 297 -0.93 -11.85 -14.74
N LEU A 298 -0.44 -12.97 -14.20
CA LEU A 298 -0.71 -14.30 -14.75
C LEU A 298 -2.22 -14.61 -14.81
N TYR A 299 -2.99 -14.07 -13.85
CA TYR A 299 -4.45 -14.21 -13.86
C TYR A 299 -5.09 -13.47 -15.05
N GLU A 300 -4.77 -12.21 -15.27
CA GLU A 300 -5.24 -11.42 -16.41
C GLU A 300 -4.85 -12.06 -17.74
N THR A 301 -3.61 -12.58 -17.82
CA THR A 301 -3.07 -13.20 -19.02
C THR A 301 -3.78 -14.50 -19.38
N TYR A 302 -4.07 -15.36 -18.42
CA TYR A 302 -4.48 -16.74 -18.70
C TYR A 302 -5.94 -17.06 -18.44
N TYR A 303 -6.61 -16.38 -17.47
CA TYR A 303 -7.94 -16.78 -17.05
C TYR A 303 -9.04 -15.91 -17.60
N VAL A 304 -8.79 -14.63 -17.78
CA VAL A 304 -9.83 -13.73 -18.26
C VAL A 304 -10.03 -13.85 -19.77
N ASN A 305 -9.04 -14.33 -20.52
CA ASN A 305 -9.09 -14.35 -21.99
C ASN A 305 -9.17 -15.73 -22.64
N GLY A 306 -9.03 -16.81 -21.90
CA GLY A 306 -9.06 -18.18 -22.45
C GLY A 306 -8.02 -18.52 -23.53
N VAL A 307 -7.47 -17.49 -24.21
CA VAL A 307 -6.40 -17.57 -25.20
C VAL A 307 -5.62 -16.26 -25.18
N HIS A 308 -4.35 -16.33 -24.80
CA HIS A 308 -3.42 -15.23 -24.75
C HIS A 308 -3.29 -14.47 -26.01
N LYS A 309 -4.00 -13.49 -26.35
CA LYS A 309 -3.68 -12.65 -27.47
C LYS A 309 -3.71 -11.19 -27.04
N SER A 310 -2.52 -10.62 -26.98
CA SER A 310 -2.29 -9.20 -27.17
C SER A 310 -2.62 -8.29 -25.99
N ILE A 311 -2.54 -8.77 -24.75
CA ILE A 311 -2.43 -7.81 -23.64
C ILE A 311 -0.96 -7.51 -23.36
N TYR A 312 -0.66 -6.24 -23.19
CA TYR A 312 0.68 -5.70 -22.94
C TYR A 312 0.66 -4.82 -21.70
N ALA A 313 1.80 -4.27 -21.31
CA ALA A 313 1.90 -3.48 -20.09
C ALA A 313 1.04 -2.20 -20.15
N GLU A 314 0.47 -1.82 -19.02
CA GLU A 314 -0.04 -0.47 -18.81
C GLU A 314 1.15 0.45 -18.59
N ASN A 315 1.08 1.66 -19.14
CA ASN A 315 2.11 2.66 -19.00
C ASN A 315 1.58 3.89 -18.26
N SER A 316 2.48 4.59 -17.56
CA SER A 316 2.12 5.82 -16.88
C SER A 316 3.24 6.85 -16.95
N GLU A 317 2.83 8.13 -16.88
CA GLU A 317 3.73 9.26 -16.69
C GLU A 317 3.24 10.13 -15.52
N SER A 318 4.16 10.59 -14.69
CA SER A 318 3.84 11.48 -13.58
C SER A 318 4.75 12.71 -13.54
N PHE A 319 4.18 13.82 -13.11
CA PHE A 319 4.89 15.07 -12.83
C PHE A 319 4.41 15.62 -11.50
N ASP A 320 5.38 15.98 -10.65
CA ASP A 320 5.12 16.62 -9.36
C ASP A 320 5.95 17.88 -9.21
N PHE A 321 5.35 18.89 -8.57
CA PHE A 321 6.04 20.10 -8.16
C PHE A 321 5.56 20.53 -6.79
N GLY A 322 6.48 20.89 -5.89
CA GLY A 322 6.12 21.26 -4.53
C GLY A 322 7.06 22.26 -3.89
N ILE A 323 6.55 22.88 -2.83
CA ILE A 323 7.28 23.78 -1.95
C ILE A 323 7.11 23.34 -0.50
N GLU A 324 8.22 23.23 0.21
CA GLU A 324 8.27 23.04 1.66
C GLU A 324 8.77 24.32 2.31
N LYS A 325 8.08 24.76 3.37
CA LYS A 325 8.52 25.92 4.18
C LYS A 325 8.36 25.65 5.66
N SER A 326 9.44 25.87 6.41
CA SER A 326 9.44 25.82 7.87
C SER A 326 9.54 27.24 8.45
N PHE A 327 8.58 27.60 9.31
CA PHE A 327 8.55 28.85 10.07
C PHE A 327 8.97 28.50 11.50
N LEU A 328 10.29 28.50 11.75
CA LEU A 328 10.87 27.98 12.99
C LEU A 328 10.36 28.72 14.24
N ASP A 329 10.23 30.05 14.15
CA ASP A 329 9.73 30.89 15.26
C ASP A 329 8.28 30.61 15.63
N LEU A 330 7.51 30.10 14.68
CA LEU A 330 6.09 29.75 14.87
C LEU A 330 5.88 28.27 15.19
N GLY A 331 6.92 27.45 15.08
CA GLY A 331 6.81 26.00 15.17
C GLY A 331 5.93 25.38 14.06
N LEU A 332 5.82 26.05 12.91
CA LEU A 332 4.94 25.69 11.80
C LEU A 332 5.77 25.22 10.60
N SER A 333 5.38 24.10 9.99
CA SER A 333 5.87 23.66 8.69
C SER A 333 4.70 23.43 7.73
N ILE A 334 4.90 23.80 6.47
CA ILE A 334 3.93 23.65 5.38
C ILE A 334 4.63 22.99 4.20
N ASP A 335 4.02 21.97 3.64
CA ASP A 335 4.38 21.31 2.37
C ASP A 335 3.15 21.41 1.44
N ALA A 336 3.29 22.08 0.32
CA ALA A 336 2.27 22.18 -0.70
C ALA A 336 2.80 21.60 -2.00
N SER A 337 2.06 20.71 -2.63
CA SER A 337 2.47 20.05 -3.88
C SER A 337 1.31 19.93 -4.85
N TYR A 338 1.62 20.10 -6.13
CA TYR A 338 0.79 19.74 -7.27
C TYR A 338 1.26 18.42 -7.83
N PHE A 339 0.34 17.53 -8.19
CA PHE A 339 0.61 16.28 -8.88
C PHE A 339 -0.22 16.15 -10.16
N ASN A 340 0.32 15.45 -11.14
CA ASN A 340 -0.37 15.04 -12.35
C ASN A 340 0.14 13.67 -12.76
N VAL A 341 -0.77 12.70 -12.92
CA VAL A 341 -0.48 11.33 -13.36
C VAL A 341 -1.40 11.01 -14.53
N LYS A 342 -0.85 10.40 -15.56
CA LYS A 342 -1.59 9.86 -16.68
C LYS A 342 -1.27 8.38 -16.84
N TYR A 343 -2.29 7.59 -17.11
CA TYR A 343 -2.20 6.17 -17.40
C TYR A 343 -2.65 5.94 -18.83
N HIS A 344 -1.90 5.13 -19.56
CA HIS A 344 -2.13 4.72 -20.93
C HIS A 344 -2.30 3.22 -20.98
N ASP A 345 -3.13 2.75 -21.92
CA ASP A 345 -3.29 1.32 -22.17
C ASP A 345 -3.74 0.53 -20.94
N THR A 346 -4.63 1.14 -20.12
CA THR A 346 -5.11 0.53 -18.88
C THR A 346 -5.74 -0.83 -19.12
N LEU A 347 -5.46 -1.80 -18.26
CA LEU A 347 -6.02 -3.14 -18.34
C LEU A 347 -7.37 -3.18 -17.64
N GLU A 348 -8.42 -3.39 -18.41
CA GLU A 348 -9.78 -3.51 -17.90
C GLU A 348 -10.41 -4.85 -18.24
N GLY A 349 -11.17 -5.42 -17.29
CA GLY A 349 -11.94 -6.65 -17.48
C GLY A 349 -13.42 -6.35 -17.70
N TRP A 350 -13.95 -6.78 -18.84
CA TRP A 350 -15.36 -6.61 -19.18
C TRP A 350 -16.00 -7.92 -19.60
N LYS A 351 -17.31 -8.04 -19.36
CA LYS A 351 -18.10 -9.14 -19.88
C LYS A 351 -18.54 -8.82 -21.32
N ARG A 352 -17.86 -9.41 -22.31
CA ARG A 352 -18.18 -9.26 -23.73
C ARG A 352 -18.48 -10.62 -24.33
N ASP A 353 -19.54 -10.70 -25.15
CA ASP A 353 -20.01 -11.95 -25.79
C ASP A 353 -20.25 -13.09 -24.79
N GLY A 354 -20.72 -12.76 -23.57
CA GLY A 354 -21.00 -13.74 -22.51
C GLY A 354 -19.80 -14.23 -21.72
N ALA A 355 -18.57 -13.76 -22.02
CA ALA A 355 -17.35 -14.12 -21.32
C ALA A 355 -16.64 -12.89 -20.76
N TRP A 356 -16.02 -13.04 -19.58
CA TRP A 356 -15.10 -12.03 -19.03
C TRP A 356 -13.82 -12.02 -19.86
N LYS A 357 -13.38 -10.84 -20.30
CA LYS A 357 -12.15 -10.62 -21.06
C LYS A 357 -11.39 -9.44 -20.50
N THR A 358 -10.07 -9.49 -20.54
CA THR A 358 -9.19 -8.36 -20.25
C THR A 358 -8.53 -7.89 -21.54
N TRP A 359 -8.42 -6.59 -21.73
CA TRP A 359 -7.67 -5.97 -22.82
C TRP A 359 -7.15 -4.60 -22.42
N ASN A 360 -6.19 -4.09 -23.19
CA ASN A 360 -5.70 -2.72 -23.02
C ASN A 360 -6.67 -1.74 -23.69
N PHE A 361 -7.10 -0.74 -22.94
CA PHE A 361 -7.89 0.36 -23.46
C PHE A 361 -7.01 1.48 -24.01
N PRO A 362 -7.25 1.96 -25.23
CA PRO A 362 -6.40 2.96 -25.88
C PRO A 362 -6.59 4.38 -25.32
N GLY A 363 -7.51 4.59 -24.39
CA GLY A 363 -7.78 5.88 -23.77
C GLY A 363 -6.73 6.27 -22.73
N VAL A 364 -6.84 7.50 -22.23
CA VAL A 364 -5.96 8.04 -21.18
C VAL A 364 -6.76 8.30 -19.92
N VAL A 365 -6.40 7.63 -18.84
CA VAL A 365 -6.90 7.94 -17.49
C VAL A 365 -5.98 8.98 -16.86
N LYS A 366 -6.56 10.06 -16.27
CA LYS A 366 -5.80 11.13 -15.64
C LYS A 366 -6.21 11.31 -14.18
N SER A 367 -5.22 11.62 -13.35
CA SER A 367 -5.43 12.08 -11.97
C SER A 367 -4.51 13.25 -11.71
N GLN A 368 -5.07 14.39 -11.26
CA GLN A 368 -4.28 15.58 -10.93
C GLN A 368 -4.88 16.27 -9.72
N GLY A 369 -4.05 17.02 -8.98
CA GLY A 369 -4.54 17.68 -7.80
C GLY A 369 -3.52 18.47 -7.03
N LEU A 370 -3.95 18.90 -5.86
CA LEU A 370 -3.14 19.64 -4.90
C LEU A 370 -3.15 18.91 -3.56
N GLU A 371 -1.99 18.84 -2.93
CA GLU A 371 -1.82 18.34 -1.58
C GLU A 371 -1.23 19.43 -0.69
N LEU A 372 -1.79 19.59 0.50
CA LEU A 372 -1.28 20.46 1.53
C LEU A 372 -1.10 19.67 2.82
N VAL A 373 0.13 19.65 3.32
CA VAL A 373 0.46 19.09 4.63
C VAL A 373 0.98 20.19 5.52
N SER A 374 0.37 20.38 6.69
CA SER A 374 0.83 21.34 7.67
C SER A 374 1.01 20.67 9.02
N LYS A 375 2.11 20.98 9.69
CA LYS A 375 2.39 20.58 11.07
C LYS A 375 2.68 21.82 11.89
N TRP A 376 1.90 22.02 12.94
CA TRP A 376 2.04 23.16 13.82
C TRP A 376 2.22 22.75 15.28
N LYS A 377 3.42 22.91 15.79
CA LYS A 377 3.71 22.81 17.21
C LYS A 377 3.42 24.17 17.86
N LYS A 378 2.14 24.40 18.27
CA LYS A 378 1.71 25.66 18.90
C LYS A 378 2.33 25.86 20.29
N SER A 379 2.51 24.75 21.03
CA SER A 379 3.15 24.73 22.33
C SER A 379 3.72 23.33 22.63
N ASP A 380 4.36 23.14 23.79
CA ASP A 380 4.80 21.82 24.24
C ASP A 380 3.63 20.88 24.60
N THR A 381 2.44 21.44 24.76
CA THR A 381 1.23 20.70 25.12
C THR A 381 0.19 20.60 24.00
N LEU A 382 0.34 21.36 22.89
CA LEU A 382 -0.66 21.40 21.84
C LEU A 382 0.00 21.42 20.44
N ASN A 383 -0.31 20.39 19.66
CA ASN A 383 0.17 20.24 18.29
C ASN A 383 -0.99 19.94 17.34
N PHE A 384 -0.89 20.44 16.11
CA PHE A 384 -1.85 20.20 15.04
C PHE A 384 -1.14 19.61 13.82
N GLY A 385 -1.81 18.66 13.16
CA GLY A 385 -1.43 18.13 11.86
C GLY A 385 -2.61 18.24 10.91
N LEU A 386 -2.49 18.99 9.82
CA LEU A 386 -3.52 19.14 8.78
C LEU A 386 -3.01 18.50 7.49
N ASN A 387 -3.82 17.64 6.90
CA ASN A 387 -3.64 17.14 5.53
C ASN A 387 -4.90 17.51 4.73
N TYR A 388 -4.72 18.16 3.59
CA TYR A 388 -5.77 18.43 2.62
C TYR A 388 -5.35 17.90 1.26
N THR A 389 -6.25 17.22 0.59
CA THR A 389 -6.04 16.74 -0.78
C THR A 389 -7.24 17.14 -1.65
N TYR A 390 -6.95 17.81 -2.75
CA TYR A 390 -7.88 18.01 -3.86
C TYR A 390 -7.48 17.10 -5.00
N THR A 391 -8.41 16.28 -5.52
CA THR A 391 -8.18 15.34 -6.63
C THR A 391 -9.23 15.50 -7.71
N SER A 392 -8.78 15.76 -8.92
CA SER A 392 -9.60 15.74 -10.14
C SER A 392 -9.16 14.59 -11.02
N THR A 393 -10.09 13.70 -11.36
CA THR A 393 -9.82 12.56 -12.23
C THR A 393 -10.59 12.67 -13.54
N TYR A 394 -10.06 12.00 -14.56
CA TYR A 394 -10.66 11.90 -15.88
C TYR A 394 -10.44 10.47 -16.40
N ASP A 395 -11.52 9.81 -16.76
CA ASP A 395 -11.49 8.46 -17.32
C ASP A 395 -11.75 8.51 -18.83
N GLY A 396 -10.68 8.57 -19.61
CA GLY A 396 -10.74 8.58 -21.07
C GLY A 396 -10.81 7.17 -21.67
N ALA A 397 -10.62 6.12 -20.88
CA ALA A 397 -10.75 4.74 -21.36
C ALA A 397 -12.21 4.39 -21.71
N GLU A 398 -13.17 5.12 -21.15
CA GLU A 398 -14.60 4.89 -21.43
C GLU A 398 -15.12 5.55 -22.72
N GLN A 399 -14.31 6.35 -23.41
CA GLN A 399 -14.77 7.04 -24.63
C GLN A 399 -15.08 6.09 -25.82
N ASP A 400 -14.44 4.94 -25.87
CA ASP A 400 -14.53 4.02 -27.01
C ASP A 400 -15.53 2.86 -26.79
N ASP A 401 -16.31 2.86 -25.70
CA ASP A 401 -17.40 1.89 -25.53
C ASP A 401 -18.65 2.34 -26.31
N PRO A 402 -18.99 1.69 -27.45
CA PRO A 402 -20.12 2.08 -28.30
C PRO A 402 -21.51 1.95 -27.61
N ASN A 403 -21.53 1.34 -26.40
CA ASN A 403 -22.77 1.15 -25.64
C ASN A 403 -22.93 2.19 -24.51
N LYS A 404 -21.97 3.11 -24.34
CA LYS A 404 -22.03 4.15 -23.30
C LYS A 404 -22.51 5.47 -23.86
N ASN A 405 -23.39 6.10 -23.10
CA ASN A 405 -23.98 7.39 -23.44
C ASN A 405 -22.91 8.51 -23.31
N GLU A 406 -22.85 9.46 -24.26
CA GLU A 406 -21.88 10.56 -24.32
C GLU A 406 -21.83 11.45 -23.05
N SER A 407 -22.82 11.35 -22.16
CA SER A 407 -22.89 12.14 -20.92
C SER A 407 -21.84 11.75 -19.86
N TYR A 408 -21.13 10.65 -20.03
CA TYR A 408 -20.12 10.17 -19.07
C TYR A 408 -18.69 10.61 -19.40
N HIS A 409 -18.48 11.18 -20.55
CA HIS A 409 -17.18 11.74 -20.92
C HIS A 409 -16.83 12.90 -19.97
N ASN A 410 -15.63 12.88 -19.41
CA ASN A 410 -15.12 13.88 -18.46
C ASN A 410 -15.68 13.79 -17.01
N ALA A 411 -16.32 12.71 -16.63
CA ALA A 411 -16.76 12.55 -15.24
C ALA A 411 -15.62 12.20 -14.29
N GLN A 412 -15.73 12.67 -13.03
CA GLN A 412 -14.88 12.20 -11.92
C GLN A 412 -15.01 10.67 -11.80
N MET A 413 -13.90 9.96 -11.57
CA MET A 413 -13.92 8.52 -11.33
C MET A 413 -14.80 8.18 -10.12
N VAL A 414 -15.46 7.03 -10.17
CA VAL A 414 -16.28 6.55 -9.05
C VAL A 414 -15.42 6.31 -7.81
N ARG A 415 -16.00 6.54 -6.63
CA ARG A 415 -15.37 6.33 -5.31
C ARG A 415 -14.12 7.18 -5.10
N VAL A 416 -13.96 8.26 -5.85
CA VAL A 416 -12.88 9.23 -5.68
C VAL A 416 -13.48 10.57 -5.30
N PRO A 417 -13.54 10.93 -4.01
CA PRO A 417 -13.99 12.24 -3.57
C PRO A 417 -13.00 13.33 -4.06
N ARG A 418 -13.52 14.51 -4.38
CA ARG A 418 -12.66 15.62 -4.83
C ARG A 418 -11.85 16.22 -3.71
N ASN A 419 -12.41 16.31 -2.53
CA ASN A 419 -11.77 16.95 -1.39
C ASN A 419 -11.72 15.99 -0.19
N ILE A 420 -10.56 15.87 0.42
CA ILE A 420 -10.37 15.14 1.68
C ILE A 420 -9.57 16.03 2.63
N VAL A 421 -10.07 16.18 3.85
CA VAL A 421 -9.39 16.90 4.94
C VAL A 421 -9.17 15.96 6.11
N ASN A 422 -7.96 15.90 6.64
CA ASN A 422 -7.66 15.21 7.90
C ASN A 422 -6.98 16.19 8.85
N LEU A 423 -7.53 16.35 10.05
CA LEU A 423 -6.99 17.18 11.11
C LEU A 423 -6.70 16.31 12.34
N ALA A 424 -5.43 16.22 12.72
CA ALA A 424 -5.00 15.61 13.97
C ALA A 424 -4.68 16.69 15.00
N THR A 425 -5.33 16.63 16.17
CA THR A 425 -5.07 17.50 17.31
C THR A 425 -4.51 16.69 18.45
N ASN A 426 -3.25 16.93 18.82
CA ASN A 426 -2.58 16.25 19.92
C ASN A 426 -2.43 17.21 21.10
N MET A 427 -2.93 16.80 22.28
CA MET A 427 -2.95 17.62 23.47
C MET A 427 -2.40 16.83 24.68
N LYS A 428 -1.45 17.42 25.39
CA LYS A 428 -1.04 16.98 26.71
C LYS A 428 -1.80 17.77 27.76
N ILE A 429 -2.45 17.09 28.70
CA ILE A 429 -3.29 17.74 29.70
C ILE A 429 -2.41 18.41 30.76
N PRO A 430 -2.50 19.75 30.95
CA PRO A 430 -1.76 20.44 32.00
C PRO A 430 -2.11 19.86 33.38
N GLY A 431 -1.10 19.58 34.17
CA GLY A 431 -1.25 18.93 35.49
C GLY A 431 -1.24 17.41 35.48
N TYR A 432 -1.45 16.77 34.32
CA TYR A 432 -1.39 15.30 34.14
C TYR A 432 -0.32 14.93 33.11
N LYS A 433 0.94 15.01 33.54
CA LYS A 433 2.13 14.85 32.65
C LYS A 433 2.17 13.56 31.82
N ASN A 434 1.42 12.56 32.25
CA ASN A 434 1.39 11.23 31.64
C ASN A 434 0.14 10.98 30.77
N LEU A 435 -0.70 12.01 30.57
CA LEU A 435 -1.96 11.89 29.83
C LEU A 435 -1.87 12.66 28.52
N ASP A 436 -1.90 11.89 27.41
CA ASP A 436 -1.93 12.40 26.05
C ASP A 436 -3.32 12.13 25.46
N LEU A 437 -3.91 13.16 24.80
CA LEU A 437 -5.14 13.04 24.04
C LEU A 437 -4.84 13.32 22.58
N THR A 438 -5.44 12.54 21.68
CA THR A 438 -5.42 12.78 20.24
C THR A 438 -6.84 12.74 19.70
N LEU A 439 -7.26 13.82 19.05
CA LEU A 439 -8.51 13.89 18.29
C LEU A 439 -8.14 13.91 16.81
N ASN A 440 -8.62 12.91 16.04
CA ASN A 440 -8.52 12.87 14.59
C ASN A 440 -9.88 13.16 14.00
N THR A 441 -9.93 14.16 13.12
CA THR A 441 -11.14 14.54 12.38
C THR A 441 -10.87 14.32 10.90
N LYS A 442 -11.69 13.51 10.24
CA LYS A 442 -11.66 13.29 8.80
C LYS A 442 -12.94 13.77 8.18
N TRP A 443 -12.84 14.68 7.22
CA TRP A 443 -13.93 15.03 6.33
C TRP A 443 -13.61 14.57 4.91
N SER A 444 -14.61 13.98 4.24
CA SER A 444 -14.56 13.59 2.83
C SER A 444 -15.74 14.21 2.11
N ASP A 445 -15.46 14.81 0.97
CA ASP A 445 -16.47 15.29 0.02
C ASP A 445 -17.33 14.13 -0.51
N GLU A 446 -18.47 14.46 -1.11
CA GLU A 446 -19.30 13.51 -1.85
C GLU A 446 -18.48 12.76 -2.91
N ALA A 447 -18.83 11.53 -3.18
CA ALA A 447 -18.25 10.74 -4.25
C ALA A 447 -19.35 10.10 -5.11
N ARG A 448 -19.04 9.78 -6.36
CA ARG A 448 -19.95 9.04 -7.25
C ARG A 448 -19.73 7.55 -7.06
N ASP A 449 -20.80 6.75 -7.21
CA ASP A 449 -20.73 5.29 -7.25
C ASP A 449 -21.61 4.72 -8.38
N TYR A 450 -21.51 3.42 -8.61
CA TYR A 450 -22.34 2.69 -9.55
C TYR A 450 -23.74 2.51 -8.97
N GLY A 451 -24.79 2.87 -9.77
CA GLY A 451 -26.18 2.65 -9.38
C GLY A 451 -26.67 1.23 -9.66
N ASN A 452 -27.56 0.72 -8.80
CA ASN A 452 -28.38 -0.50 -8.98
C ASN A 452 -27.67 -1.77 -9.46
N GLY A 453 -26.48 -2.06 -8.93
CA GLY A 453 -25.77 -3.32 -9.24
C GLY A 453 -25.30 -3.47 -10.69
N ASN A 454 -25.57 -2.48 -11.52
CA ASN A 454 -25.17 -2.47 -12.92
C ASN A 454 -24.03 -1.46 -13.11
N ARG A 455 -22.83 -1.92 -13.32
CA ARG A 455 -21.61 -1.10 -13.49
C ARG A 455 -21.71 -0.05 -14.63
N THR A 456 -22.83 0.03 -15.30
CA THR A 456 -23.10 0.94 -16.42
C THR A 456 -23.81 2.24 -16.02
N TRP A 457 -24.33 2.37 -14.78
CA TRP A 457 -25.07 3.54 -14.34
C TRP A 457 -24.32 4.22 -13.20
N ARG A 458 -23.71 5.37 -13.48
CA ARG A 458 -22.91 6.17 -12.53
C ARG A 458 -23.71 7.29 -11.89
N ASP A 459 -25.02 7.10 -11.71
CA ASP A 459 -25.93 8.19 -11.37
C ASP A 459 -26.18 8.35 -9.87
N GLU A 460 -25.45 7.63 -9.02
CA GLU A 460 -25.65 7.73 -7.57
C GLU A 460 -24.46 8.37 -6.88
N SER A 461 -24.76 9.25 -5.93
CA SER A 461 -23.76 9.88 -5.07
C SER A 461 -23.71 9.17 -3.71
N LEU A 462 -22.50 9.02 -3.21
CA LEU A 462 -22.22 8.77 -1.80
C LEU A 462 -22.13 10.13 -1.12
N ASP A 463 -22.83 10.30 0.00
CA ASP A 463 -22.85 11.56 0.74
C ASP A 463 -21.47 11.92 1.29
N ASP A 464 -21.23 13.21 1.52
CA ASP A 464 -20.09 13.67 2.30
C ASP A 464 -20.21 13.23 3.77
N TYR A 465 -19.08 13.06 4.44
CA TYR A 465 -19.09 12.61 5.85
C TYR A 465 -17.98 13.24 6.68
N LEU A 466 -18.23 13.32 8.00
CA LEU A 466 -17.30 13.81 9.00
C LEU A 466 -17.13 12.81 10.14
N VAL A 467 -16.00 12.12 10.19
CA VAL A 467 -15.69 11.14 11.25
C VAL A 467 -14.71 11.73 12.25
N ASN A 468 -14.95 11.49 13.53
CA ASN A 468 -14.08 11.93 14.61
C ASN A 468 -13.69 10.75 15.49
N ASP A 469 -12.36 10.57 15.68
CA ASP A 469 -11.78 9.51 16.51
C ASP A 469 -11.03 10.14 17.67
N LEU A 470 -11.22 9.61 18.87
CA LEU A 470 -10.55 10.04 20.09
C LEU A 470 -9.66 8.94 20.64
N SER A 471 -8.38 9.24 20.80
CA SER A 471 -7.40 8.38 21.46
C SER A 471 -6.91 9.00 22.75
N ILE A 472 -6.89 8.22 23.81
CA ILE A 472 -6.39 8.58 25.14
C ILE A 472 -5.26 7.62 25.48
N LYS A 473 -4.09 8.18 25.78
CA LYS A 473 -2.93 7.41 26.23
C LYS A 473 -2.52 7.88 27.62
N TYR A 474 -2.38 6.92 28.54
CA TYR A 474 -1.93 7.18 29.89
C TYR A 474 -0.69 6.33 30.22
N ASN A 475 0.43 6.98 30.55
CA ASN A 475 1.67 6.31 30.95
C ASN A 475 1.69 6.11 32.48
N LEU A 476 1.55 4.86 32.91
CA LEU A 476 1.54 4.50 34.32
C LEU A 476 2.95 4.05 34.77
N TRP A 477 3.52 4.75 35.74
CA TRP A 477 4.84 4.45 36.36
C TRP A 477 6.00 4.30 35.39
N ASN A 478 5.93 4.94 34.20
CA ASN A 478 6.92 4.81 33.12
C ASN A 478 7.13 3.37 32.58
N THR A 479 6.29 2.42 32.98
CA THR A 479 6.43 1.01 32.62
C THR A 479 5.24 0.49 31.81
N TYR A 480 4.05 0.95 32.15
CA TYR A 480 2.80 0.53 31.51
C TYR A 480 2.19 1.66 30.71
N ASN A 481 1.75 1.35 29.50
CA ASN A 481 0.95 2.26 28.69
C ASN A 481 -0.48 1.72 28.62
N LEU A 482 -1.43 2.54 29.00
CA LEU A 482 -2.86 2.27 28.84
C LEU A 482 -3.35 3.09 27.66
N PHE A 483 -4.14 2.46 26.78
CA PHE A 483 -4.73 3.09 25.61
C PHE A 483 -6.25 2.90 25.68
N PHE A 484 -6.96 3.94 25.33
CA PHE A 484 -8.40 3.91 25.17
C PHE A 484 -8.75 4.68 23.91
N ASP A 485 -9.32 3.99 22.93
CA ASP A 485 -9.63 4.54 21.62
C ASP A 485 -11.15 4.43 21.41
N ILE A 486 -11.77 5.52 20.95
CA ILE A 486 -13.15 5.59 20.50
C ILE A 486 -13.08 6.04 19.04
N ASN A 487 -13.42 5.16 18.13
CA ASN A 487 -13.58 5.51 16.73
C ASN A 487 -15.01 6.03 16.52
N ASN A 488 -15.15 6.95 15.55
CA ASN A 488 -16.44 7.50 15.15
C ASN A 488 -17.31 7.97 16.35
N ILE A 489 -16.75 8.79 17.23
CA ILE A 489 -17.36 9.22 18.50
C ILE A 489 -18.74 9.88 18.34
N LEU A 490 -19.08 10.36 17.13
CA LEU A 490 -20.37 10.97 16.83
C LEU A 490 -21.37 10.02 16.19
N ASP A 491 -21.01 8.73 16.02
CA ASP A 491 -21.83 7.68 15.36
C ASP A 491 -22.31 8.11 13.97
N GLU A 492 -21.38 8.71 13.20
CA GLU A 492 -21.64 9.11 11.81
C GLU A 492 -21.86 7.89 10.94
N LYS A 493 -22.98 7.84 10.23
CA LYS A 493 -23.29 6.74 9.29
C LYS A 493 -22.90 7.15 7.90
N TYR A 494 -21.92 6.45 7.32
CA TYR A 494 -21.40 6.78 6.02
C TYR A 494 -21.04 5.53 5.22
N GLU A 495 -20.96 5.70 3.91
CA GLU A 495 -20.57 4.68 2.95
C GLU A 495 -19.41 5.19 2.10
N THR A 496 -18.42 4.34 1.82
CA THR A 496 -17.37 4.60 0.83
C THR A 496 -17.56 3.76 -0.42
N VAL A 497 -18.44 2.79 -0.32
CA VAL A 497 -18.99 1.96 -1.38
C VAL A 497 -20.47 1.83 -1.06
N ARG A 498 -21.31 2.01 -2.06
CA ARG A 498 -22.76 1.94 -1.89
C ARG A 498 -23.20 0.60 -1.32
N ASP A 499 -24.17 0.65 -0.43
CA ASP A 499 -24.76 -0.49 0.29
C ASP A 499 -23.78 -1.23 1.23
N TYR A 500 -22.55 -0.68 1.41
CA TYR A 500 -21.56 -1.21 2.33
C TYR A 500 -21.29 -0.21 3.46
N SER A 501 -21.72 -0.57 4.67
CA SER A 501 -21.45 0.21 5.87
C SER A 501 -19.97 0.16 6.26
N GLN A 502 -19.48 1.25 6.84
CA GLN A 502 -18.14 1.27 7.40
C GLN A 502 -18.16 0.81 8.86
N MET A 503 -17.11 0.09 9.28
CA MET A 503 -16.93 -0.30 10.67
C MET A 503 -16.72 0.93 11.56
N ASP A 504 -17.45 0.99 12.66
CA ASP A 504 -17.28 1.96 13.75
C ASP A 504 -16.07 1.63 14.64
#